data_a7489781f09331c05d28d281a496afe1
#
_entry.id   a7489781f09331c05d28d281a496afe1
#
_cell.length_a   1.000
_cell.length_b   1.000
_cell.length_c   1.000
_cell.angle_alpha   90.00
_cell.angle_beta   90.00
_cell.angle_gamma   90.00
#
_symmetry.space_group_name_H-M   'P 1'
#
loop_
_entity.id
_entity.type
_entity.pdbx_description
1 polymer ?
#
loop_
_entity_poly.entity_id
_entity_poly.type
_entity_poly.pdbx_seq_one_letter_code
_entity_poly.pdbx_strand_id
1 'polypeptide(L)'
;SQYIFNGLHVNPGYAGYKGEPYLQTTYRSQWVSFPGAPETFTVTADLSANEGTMGFGISILSDNMGPTRTTGGLLTYAYRIRTGAKSRLGLGVSAGFTEYMIDGSELDPNDFNDVLIPQGRVNMFTPNINTGIFFDTERFYVGFSAYNMVGKGALEREDLSLAHHDFHYYLTAGALFPLSDNIQFKPSFLIKEVKGAPTNYDINGMFLFFDRFWVGASYRSNMKIWNDNLEENLSNRNAVAAVIEVFATERLRIGYAYDHNMNVLQDYRSNSHEFSVGYYMIPRTARMKNQRWF
;
A
#
# COMPACT_ATOMS: atom_id res chain seq x y z
N SER A 1 3.69 -4.50 -4.71
CA SER A 1 4.92 -4.47 -3.88
C SER A 1 4.90 -3.42 -2.78
N GLN A 2 4.12 -2.34 -2.92
CA GLN A 2 4.12 -1.18 -1.99
C GLN A 2 4.03 -1.55 -0.50
N TYR A 3 3.23 -2.55 -0.12
CA TYR A 3 3.08 -2.92 1.28
C TYR A 3 4.34 -3.53 1.92
N ILE A 4 5.25 -4.09 1.11
CA ILE A 4 6.54 -4.63 1.59
C ILE A 4 7.39 -3.49 2.16
N PHE A 5 7.34 -2.32 1.49
CA PHE A 5 8.09 -1.14 1.89
C PHE A 5 7.35 -0.30 2.94
N ASN A 6 6.00 -0.24 2.88
CA ASN A 6 5.21 0.73 3.63
C ASN A 6 3.96 0.10 4.28
N GLY A 7 4.09 -0.35 5.53
CA GLY A 7 2.98 -0.94 6.30
C GLY A 7 1.89 0.07 6.68
N LEU A 8 2.24 1.35 6.87
CA LEU A 8 1.26 2.39 7.21
C LEU A 8 0.25 2.63 6.08
N HIS A 9 0.67 2.42 4.83
CA HIS A 9 -0.20 2.57 3.66
C HIS A 9 -1.35 1.56 3.62
N VAL A 10 -1.19 0.40 4.25
CA VAL A 10 -2.20 -0.68 4.22
C VAL A 10 -2.89 -0.93 5.56
N ASN A 11 -2.40 -0.36 6.66
CA ASN A 11 -3.01 -0.58 7.98
C ASN A 11 -2.73 0.59 8.94
N PRO A 12 -3.77 1.34 9.35
CA PRO A 12 -3.62 2.40 10.35
C PRO A 12 -3.08 1.93 11.70
N GLY A 13 -3.37 0.70 12.11
CA GLY A 13 -2.85 0.11 13.36
C GLY A 13 -1.33 -0.06 13.39
N TYR A 14 -0.69 0.03 12.21
CA TYR A 14 0.76 -0.02 12.06
C TYR A 14 1.46 1.26 12.58
N ALA A 15 0.77 2.41 12.67
CA ALA A 15 1.39 3.67 13.08
C ALA A 15 2.15 3.53 14.39
N GLY A 16 3.39 4.05 14.42
CA GLY A 16 4.31 3.95 15.54
C GLY A 16 4.91 2.56 15.79
N TYR A 17 4.65 1.59 14.88
CA TYR A 17 5.22 0.25 15.00
C TYR A 17 6.75 0.28 14.98
N LYS A 18 7.37 1.08 14.13
CA LYS A 18 8.84 1.20 14.03
C LYS A 18 9.50 1.75 15.29
N GLY A 19 8.74 2.39 16.16
CA GLY A 19 9.21 2.95 17.44
C GLY A 19 9.91 4.31 17.32
N GLU A 20 10.48 4.60 16.16
CA GLU A 20 11.26 5.81 15.86
C GLU A 20 10.59 6.62 14.75
N PRO A 21 10.77 7.95 14.71
CA PRO A 21 10.28 8.76 13.61
C PRO A 21 10.88 8.29 12.28
N TYR A 22 10.01 7.93 11.35
CA TYR A 22 10.36 7.35 10.06
C TYR A 22 9.60 8.03 8.94
N LEU A 23 10.32 8.46 7.92
CA LEU A 23 9.78 9.02 6.69
C LEU A 23 10.00 8.01 5.56
N GLN A 24 8.99 7.79 4.74
CA GLN A 24 9.11 6.94 3.56
C GLN A 24 8.44 7.57 2.36
N THR A 25 9.12 7.49 1.22
CA THR A 25 8.62 7.89 -0.09
C THR A 25 8.68 6.69 -1.01
N THR A 26 7.62 6.46 -1.79
CA THR A 26 7.60 5.45 -2.85
C THR A 26 7.11 6.06 -4.15
N TYR A 27 7.75 5.68 -5.26
CA TYR A 27 7.30 6.00 -6.60
C TYR A 27 7.17 4.70 -7.39
N ARG A 28 5.99 4.48 -7.98
CA ARG A 28 5.69 3.32 -8.79
C ARG A 28 5.19 3.74 -10.16
N SER A 29 5.87 3.30 -11.20
CA SER A 29 5.43 3.41 -12.59
C SER A 29 5.03 2.02 -13.08
N GLN A 30 3.76 1.86 -13.45
CA GLN A 30 3.21 0.59 -13.93
C GLN A 30 3.17 0.63 -15.47
N TRP A 31 3.44 -0.52 -16.11
CA TRP A 31 3.31 -0.69 -17.57
C TRP A 31 4.06 0.39 -18.35
N VAL A 32 5.33 0.56 -18.05
CA VAL A 32 6.21 1.55 -18.70
C VAL A 32 6.08 1.47 -20.21
N SER A 33 6.00 2.61 -20.88
CA SER A 33 5.74 2.78 -22.33
C SER A 33 4.30 2.61 -22.79
N PHE A 34 3.35 2.35 -21.89
CA PHE A 34 1.93 2.37 -22.24
C PHE A 34 1.35 3.79 -22.06
N PRO A 35 0.71 4.39 -23.08
CA PRO A 35 0.10 5.71 -22.93
C PRO A 35 -0.93 5.74 -21.81
N GLY A 36 -0.83 6.72 -20.91
CA GLY A 36 -1.72 6.83 -19.74
C GLY A 36 -1.48 5.77 -18.66
N ALA A 37 -0.30 5.15 -18.66
CA ALA A 37 0.09 4.16 -17.66
C ALA A 37 -0.01 4.71 -16.22
N PRO A 38 -0.43 3.89 -15.22
CA PRO A 38 -0.56 4.36 -13.86
C PRO A 38 0.78 4.73 -13.23
N GLU A 39 0.83 5.90 -12.61
CA GLU A 39 1.96 6.39 -11.82
C GLU A 39 1.47 6.73 -10.41
N THR A 40 2.04 6.06 -9.42
CA THR A 40 1.67 6.25 -8.02
C THR A 40 2.85 6.82 -7.24
N PHE A 41 2.63 7.92 -6.57
CA PHE A 41 3.57 8.54 -5.63
C PHE A 41 2.98 8.56 -4.24
N THR A 42 3.74 8.06 -3.24
CA THR A 42 3.30 8.11 -1.85
C THR A 42 4.39 8.66 -0.94
N VAL A 43 3.97 9.45 0.03
CA VAL A 43 4.82 9.90 1.15
C VAL A 43 4.11 9.52 2.43
N THR A 44 4.82 8.85 3.32
CA THR A 44 4.32 8.55 4.66
C THR A 44 5.35 8.94 5.70
N ALA A 45 4.89 9.46 6.81
CA ALA A 45 5.70 9.63 8.00
C ALA A 45 4.95 9.05 9.19
N ASP A 46 5.66 8.35 10.07
CA ASP A 46 5.09 7.86 11.31
C ASP A 46 6.08 8.01 12.47
N LEU A 47 5.53 8.12 13.65
CA LEU A 47 6.29 8.21 14.89
C LEU A 47 5.54 7.52 16.03
N SER A 48 6.31 7.10 17.00
CA SER A 48 5.83 6.55 18.26
C SER A 48 5.98 7.58 19.38
N ALA A 49 5.00 7.68 20.25
CA ALA A 49 5.00 8.53 21.43
C ALA A 49 4.60 7.73 22.69
N ASN A 50 4.81 8.34 23.86
CA ASN A 50 4.44 7.79 25.16
C ASN A 50 4.93 6.34 25.33
N GLU A 51 6.25 6.12 25.23
CA GLU A 51 6.90 4.81 25.35
C GLU A 51 6.34 3.73 24.40
N GLY A 52 5.86 4.15 23.23
CA GLY A 52 5.33 3.27 22.20
C GLY A 52 3.89 2.82 22.43
N THR A 53 3.14 3.50 23.31
CA THR A 53 1.69 3.28 23.48
C THR A 53 0.85 4.07 22.50
N MET A 54 1.40 5.12 21.90
CA MET A 54 0.73 5.95 20.91
C MET A 54 1.53 5.95 19.60
N GLY A 55 0.86 5.81 18.49
CA GLY A 55 1.40 5.98 17.14
C GLY A 55 0.69 7.11 16.41
N PHE A 56 1.46 7.96 15.74
CA PHE A 56 0.95 9.02 14.88
C PHE A 56 1.52 8.83 13.48
N GLY A 57 0.71 9.10 12.49
CA GLY A 57 1.14 8.99 11.09
C GLY A 57 0.48 10.03 10.20
N ILE A 58 1.16 10.32 9.11
CA ILE A 58 0.62 11.10 7.99
C ILE A 58 0.90 10.34 6.70
N SER A 59 -0.06 10.34 5.78
CA SER A 59 0.08 9.71 4.47
C SER A 59 -0.42 10.67 3.40
N ILE A 60 0.35 10.82 2.33
CA ILE A 60 -0.04 11.56 1.13
C ILE A 60 0.10 10.59 -0.04
N LEU A 61 -0.91 10.53 -0.87
CA LEU A 61 -0.98 9.70 -2.07
C LEU A 61 -1.29 10.58 -3.27
N SER A 62 -0.61 10.36 -4.38
CA SER A 62 -0.99 10.85 -5.71
C SER A 62 -0.91 9.71 -6.69
N ASP A 63 -2.01 9.41 -7.35
CA ASP A 63 -2.14 8.34 -8.33
C ASP A 63 -2.70 8.92 -9.62
N ASN A 64 -1.95 8.81 -10.71
CA ASN A 64 -2.33 9.29 -12.03
C ASN A 64 -2.57 8.09 -12.94
N MET A 65 -3.68 8.05 -13.65
CA MET A 65 -4.00 6.97 -14.60
C MET A 65 -4.80 7.54 -15.78
N GLY A 66 -4.10 7.75 -16.91
CA GLY A 66 -4.70 8.43 -18.06
C GLY A 66 -5.28 9.79 -17.67
N PRO A 67 -6.55 10.09 -18.03
CA PRO A 67 -7.20 11.37 -17.74
C PRO A 67 -7.61 11.52 -16.28
N THR A 68 -7.41 10.50 -15.45
CA THR A 68 -7.83 10.52 -14.05
C THR A 68 -6.66 10.71 -13.10
N ARG A 69 -6.87 11.52 -12.05
CA ARG A 69 -5.92 11.71 -10.98
C ARG A 69 -6.62 11.60 -9.63
N THR A 70 -6.04 10.82 -8.74
CA THR A 70 -6.48 10.71 -7.35
C THR A 70 -5.41 11.27 -6.43
N THR A 71 -5.75 12.25 -5.60
CA THR A 71 -4.84 12.81 -4.59
C THR A 71 -5.48 12.68 -3.22
N GLY A 72 -4.77 12.12 -2.26
CA GLY A 72 -5.29 11.92 -0.91
C GLY A 72 -4.31 12.32 0.18
N GLY A 73 -4.86 12.79 1.29
CA GLY A 73 -4.11 13.09 2.52
C GLY A 73 -4.83 12.53 3.74
N LEU A 74 -4.10 11.78 4.58
CA LEU A 74 -4.63 11.10 5.77
C LEU A 74 -3.76 11.40 6.98
N LEU A 75 -4.40 11.70 8.10
CA LEU A 75 -3.80 11.71 9.43
C LEU A 75 -4.19 10.41 10.13
N THR A 76 -3.23 9.77 10.78
CA THR A 76 -3.39 8.47 11.44
C THR A 76 -3.06 8.57 12.91
N TYR A 77 -3.88 7.95 13.74
CA TYR A 77 -3.63 7.70 15.15
C TYR A 77 -3.79 6.22 15.45
N ALA A 78 -2.87 5.65 16.23
CA ALA A 78 -2.95 4.29 16.72
C ALA A 78 -2.71 4.22 18.23
N TYR A 79 -3.56 3.53 18.95
CA TYR A 79 -3.33 3.17 20.33
C TYR A 79 -2.76 1.76 20.40
N ARG A 80 -1.59 1.61 21.02
CA ARG A 80 -0.80 0.37 21.03
C ARG A 80 -0.76 -0.24 22.42
N ILE A 81 -1.58 -1.25 22.64
CA ILE A 81 -1.76 -1.98 23.89
C ILE A 81 -0.64 -3.00 24.02
N ARG A 82 0.06 -3.01 25.17
CA ARG A 82 0.99 -4.09 25.51
C ARG A 82 0.18 -5.33 25.91
N THR A 83 0.23 -6.38 25.11
CA THR A 83 -0.46 -7.66 25.38
C THR A 83 0.46 -8.69 26.02
N GLY A 84 1.77 -8.40 26.08
CA GLY A 84 2.79 -9.22 26.70
C GLY A 84 4.14 -8.50 26.75
N ALA A 85 5.17 -9.17 27.24
CA ALA A 85 6.52 -8.60 27.35
C ALA A 85 7.08 -8.15 25.99
N LYS A 86 6.72 -8.88 24.91
CA LYS A 86 7.27 -8.71 23.55
C LYS A 86 6.16 -8.61 22.48
N SER A 87 4.91 -8.39 22.88
CA SER A 87 3.78 -8.31 21.98
C SER A 87 2.95 -7.06 22.20
N ARG A 88 2.39 -6.51 21.13
CA ARG A 88 1.52 -5.34 21.13
C ARG A 88 0.35 -5.52 20.18
N LEU A 89 -0.76 -4.90 20.52
CA LEU A 89 -1.94 -4.78 19.68
C LEU A 89 -2.18 -3.29 19.38
N GLY A 90 -2.00 -2.89 18.13
CA GLY A 90 -2.28 -1.55 17.64
C GLY A 90 -3.72 -1.46 17.14
N LEU A 91 -4.49 -0.51 17.66
CA LEU A 91 -5.82 -0.14 17.18
C LEU A 91 -5.70 1.23 16.52
N GLY A 92 -5.86 1.29 15.19
CA GLY A 92 -5.60 2.49 14.41
C GLY A 92 -6.83 3.03 13.71
N VAL A 93 -6.85 4.35 13.55
CA VAL A 93 -7.81 5.08 12.72
C VAL A 93 -7.07 6.12 11.90
N SER A 94 -7.44 6.27 10.63
CA SER A 94 -6.99 7.36 9.78
C SER A 94 -8.19 8.16 9.30
N ALA A 95 -8.04 9.47 9.22
CA ALA A 95 -9.05 10.37 8.70
C ALA A 95 -8.40 11.43 7.79
N GLY A 96 -9.11 11.84 6.75
CA GLY A 96 -8.65 12.84 5.81
C GLY A 96 -9.57 12.98 4.61
N PHE A 97 -9.01 13.37 3.48
CA PHE A 97 -9.74 13.64 2.26
C PHE A 97 -9.05 13.01 1.06
N THR A 98 -9.85 12.64 0.08
CA THR A 98 -9.41 12.20 -1.25
C THR A 98 -10.08 13.09 -2.28
N GLU A 99 -9.28 13.65 -3.18
CA GLU A 99 -9.71 14.36 -4.37
C GLU A 99 -9.61 13.41 -5.57
N TYR A 100 -10.70 13.30 -6.31
CA TYR A 100 -10.76 12.65 -7.61
C TYR A 100 -10.89 13.73 -8.67
N MET A 101 -10.00 13.71 -9.65
CA MET A 101 -10.03 14.58 -10.81
C MET A 101 -10.15 13.73 -12.07
N ILE A 102 -10.99 14.15 -12.99
CA ILE A 102 -11.01 13.66 -14.36
C ILE A 102 -10.87 14.86 -15.31
N ASP A 103 -9.98 14.73 -16.28
CA ASP A 103 -9.82 15.72 -17.36
C ASP A 103 -10.47 15.17 -18.63
N GLY A 104 -11.71 15.59 -18.90
CA GLY A 104 -12.45 15.14 -20.07
C GLY A 104 -11.86 15.65 -21.39
N SER A 105 -11.00 16.68 -21.37
CA SER A 105 -10.32 17.16 -22.57
C SER A 105 -9.24 16.21 -23.08
N GLU A 106 -8.77 15.27 -22.24
CA GLU A 106 -7.83 14.22 -22.60
C GLU A 106 -8.52 12.96 -23.15
N LEU A 107 -9.86 12.93 -23.12
CA LEU A 107 -10.65 11.85 -23.68
C LEU A 107 -10.88 12.10 -25.18
N ASP A 108 -10.79 11.05 -26.00
CA ASP A 108 -11.16 11.07 -27.43
C ASP A 108 -12.51 10.35 -27.61
N PRO A 109 -13.64 11.06 -27.48
CA PRO A 109 -14.96 10.45 -27.54
C PRO A 109 -15.34 10.11 -28.98
N ASN A 110 -15.95 8.95 -29.19
CA ASN A 110 -16.58 8.60 -30.46
C ASN A 110 -17.79 9.49 -30.79
N ASP A 111 -18.44 10.06 -29.77
CA ASP A 111 -19.50 11.04 -29.89
C ASP A 111 -19.17 12.30 -29.08
N PHE A 112 -18.90 13.41 -29.79
CA PHE A 112 -18.57 14.70 -29.17
C PHE A 112 -19.72 15.34 -28.41
N ASN A 113 -20.95 14.86 -28.57
CA ASN A 113 -22.15 15.35 -27.87
C ASN A 113 -22.54 14.45 -26.68
N ASP A 114 -21.71 13.49 -26.29
CA ASP A 114 -21.99 12.66 -25.12
C ASP A 114 -21.97 13.52 -23.85
N VAL A 115 -23.17 13.73 -23.27
CA VAL A 115 -23.36 14.53 -22.03
C VAL A 115 -22.69 13.91 -20.82
N LEU A 116 -22.30 12.64 -20.88
CA LEU A 116 -21.62 11.93 -19.76
C LEU A 116 -20.11 12.23 -19.73
N ILE A 117 -19.56 12.80 -20.79
CA ILE A 117 -18.14 13.15 -20.86
C ILE A 117 -17.97 14.62 -20.47
N PRO A 118 -17.28 14.92 -19.38
CA PRO A 118 -17.06 16.29 -18.95
C PRO A 118 -16.22 17.05 -20.00
N GLN A 119 -16.62 18.27 -20.32
CA GLN A 119 -15.95 19.17 -21.28
C GLN A 119 -14.71 19.88 -20.69
N GLY A 120 -14.04 19.27 -19.71
CA GLY A 120 -12.91 19.85 -19.01
C GLY A 120 -12.62 19.13 -17.71
N ARG A 121 -11.96 19.82 -16.78
CA ARG A 121 -11.58 19.22 -15.49
C ARG A 121 -12.75 19.25 -14.51
N VAL A 122 -13.06 18.07 -13.97
CA VAL A 122 -14.03 17.91 -12.88
C VAL A 122 -13.32 17.34 -11.66
N ASN A 123 -13.43 18.04 -10.54
CA ASN A 123 -12.85 17.63 -9.27
C ASN A 123 -13.96 17.25 -8.29
N MET A 124 -13.75 16.18 -7.54
CA MET A 124 -14.64 15.69 -6.51
C MET A 124 -13.86 15.38 -5.24
N PHE A 125 -14.27 16.01 -4.12
CA PHE A 125 -13.66 15.80 -2.82
C PHE A 125 -14.51 14.86 -1.97
N THR A 126 -13.89 13.87 -1.38
CA THR A 126 -14.54 12.88 -0.52
C THR A 126 -13.81 12.75 0.81
N PRO A 127 -14.51 12.80 1.95
CA PRO A 127 -13.92 12.42 3.23
C PRO A 127 -13.52 10.95 3.18
N ASN A 128 -12.41 10.63 3.83
CA ASN A 128 -11.91 9.27 3.88
C ASN A 128 -11.60 8.89 5.33
N ILE A 129 -12.16 7.77 5.79
CA ILE A 129 -11.91 7.20 7.11
C ILE A 129 -11.52 5.74 6.93
N ASN A 130 -10.42 5.36 7.56
CA ASN A 130 -9.91 3.98 7.56
C ASN A 130 -9.67 3.53 8.98
N THR A 131 -9.83 2.24 9.23
CA THR A 131 -9.54 1.61 10.52
C THR A 131 -8.64 0.40 10.34
N GLY A 132 -7.92 0.05 11.39
CA GLY A 132 -7.07 -1.12 11.33
C GLY A 132 -6.67 -1.64 12.70
N ILE A 133 -6.44 -2.93 12.74
CA ILE A 133 -5.90 -3.67 13.88
C ILE A 133 -4.58 -4.28 13.44
N PHE A 134 -3.55 -4.11 14.24
CA PHE A 134 -2.21 -4.63 13.97
C PHE A 134 -1.63 -5.27 15.22
N PHE A 135 -1.51 -6.59 15.22
CA PHE A 135 -0.86 -7.35 16.27
C PHE A 135 0.56 -7.67 15.86
N ASP A 136 1.52 -7.34 16.71
CA ASP A 136 2.94 -7.59 16.49
C ASP A 136 3.64 -8.26 17.68
N THR A 137 4.60 -9.08 17.34
CA THR A 137 5.57 -9.67 18.26
C THR A 137 6.98 -9.42 17.72
N GLU A 138 8.02 -9.98 18.36
CA GLU A 138 9.36 -9.91 17.82
C GLU A 138 9.56 -10.71 16.53
N ARG A 139 8.71 -11.72 16.27
CA ARG A 139 8.90 -12.68 15.19
C ARG A 139 7.77 -12.77 14.18
N PHE A 140 6.59 -12.29 14.50
CA PHE A 140 5.48 -12.30 13.56
C PHE A 140 4.54 -11.13 13.78
N TYR A 141 3.77 -10.82 12.77
CA TYR A 141 2.68 -9.86 12.81
C TYR A 141 1.47 -10.38 12.06
N VAL A 142 0.31 -9.88 12.46
CA VAL A 142 -0.96 -10.03 11.74
C VAL A 142 -1.68 -8.68 11.78
N GLY A 143 -2.20 -8.24 10.64
CA GLY A 143 -2.93 -7.00 10.52
C GLY A 143 -4.20 -7.17 9.71
N PHE A 144 -5.28 -6.54 10.15
CA PHE A 144 -6.53 -6.41 9.40
C PHE A 144 -6.91 -4.93 9.34
N SER A 145 -7.39 -4.47 8.20
CA SER A 145 -7.83 -3.09 8.03
C SER A 145 -8.99 -2.96 7.06
N ALA A 146 -9.78 -1.91 7.25
CA ALA A 146 -10.88 -1.51 6.39
C ALA A 146 -10.68 -0.05 5.96
N TYR A 147 -10.75 0.18 4.65
CA TYR A 147 -10.51 1.46 4.00
C TYR A 147 -11.78 1.98 3.33
N ASN A 148 -11.82 3.31 3.13
CA ASN A 148 -12.92 3.99 2.47
C ASN A 148 -14.27 3.80 3.18
N MET A 149 -14.28 3.86 4.51
CA MET A 149 -15.47 3.60 5.32
C MET A 149 -16.55 4.69 5.22
N VAL A 150 -16.19 5.86 4.68
CA VAL A 150 -17.11 6.98 4.47
C VAL A 150 -16.99 7.42 3.02
N GLY A 151 -18.09 7.78 2.41
CA GLY A 151 -18.06 8.42 1.09
C GLY A 151 -18.94 7.80 0.02
N LYS A 152 -19.52 6.62 0.23
CA LYS A 152 -20.40 6.01 -0.76
C LYS A 152 -21.59 6.89 -1.14
N GLY A 153 -22.19 7.62 -0.20
CA GLY A 153 -23.28 8.57 -0.45
C GLY A 153 -22.83 9.99 -0.81
N ALA A 154 -21.55 10.34 -0.57
CA ALA A 154 -21.04 11.68 -0.87
C ALA A 154 -20.63 11.84 -2.33
N LEU A 155 -20.51 10.75 -3.08
CA LEU A 155 -20.08 10.70 -4.47
C LEU A 155 -21.25 10.51 -5.46
N GLU A 156 -22.46 10.31 -4.98
CA GLU A 156 -23.66 10.28 -5.80
C GLU A 156 -24.07 11.72 -6.16
N ARG A 157 -23.46 12.29 -7.19
CA ARG A 157 -24.02 13.41 -7.94
C ARG A 157 -24.92 12.85 -9.03
N GLU A 158 -26.11 13.43 -9.20
CA GLU A 158 -27.12 13.00 -10.20
C GLU A 158 -26.52 12.93 -11.62
N ASP A 159 -25.45 13.69 -11.90
CA ASP A 159 -24.88 13.85 -13.24
C ASP A 159 -23.58 13.07 -13.51
N LEU A 160 -22.90 12.52 -12.51
CA LEU A 160 -21.60 11.89 -12.68
C LEU A 160 -21.35 10.81 -11.61
N SER A 161 -21.57 9.54 -11.97
CA SER A 161 -21.14 8.39 -11.18
C SER A 161 -19.66 8.07 -11.49
N LEU A 162 -18.73 8.97 -11.11
CA LEU A 162 -17.31 8.88 -11.51
C LEU A 162 -16.44 7.98 -10.64
N ALA A 163 -16.84 7.70 -9.42
CA ALA A 163 -16.07 6.80 -8.56
C ALA A 163 -16.95 6.17 -7.48
N HIS A 164 -17.00 4.87 -7.43
CA HIS A 164 -17.51 4.16 -6.28
C HIS A 164 -16.40 3.98 -5.26
N HIS A 165 -16.50 4.64 -4.10
CA HIS A 165 -15.70 4.36 -2.92
C HIS A 165 -16.27 3.12 -2.22
N ASP A 166 -15.93 1.94 -2.73
CA ASP A 166 -16.29 0.71 -2.04
C ASP A 166 -15.31 0.43 -0.89
N PHE A 167 -15.76 -0.29 0.12
CA PHE A 167 -14.92 -0.74 1.21
C PHE A 167 -13.82 -1.66 0.68
N HIS A 168 -12.58 -1.35 1.05
CA HIS A 168 -11.44 -2.22 0.78
C HIS A 168 -10.99 -2.87 2.08
N TYR A 169 -10.88 -4.17 2.08
CA TYR A 169 -10.38 -4.93 3.21
C TYR A 169 -8.99 -5.47 2.91
N TYR A 170 -8.10 -5.35 3.89
CA TYR A 170 -6.75 -5.87 3.79
C TYR A 170 -6.48 -6.80 4.97
N LEU A 171 -5.94 -7.99 4.68
CA LEU A 171 -5.41 -8.91 5.66
C LEU A 171 -3.94 -9.15 5.36
N THR A 172 -3.08 -8.85 6.33
CA THR A 172 -1.63 -9.04 6.20
C THR A 172 -1.12 -9.95 7.30
N ALA A 173 -0.16 -10.79 6.99
CA ALA A 173 0.64 -11.45 8.02
C ALA A 173 2.06 -11.69 7.51
N GLY A 174 2.98 -11.83 8.43
CA GLY A 174 4.35 -12.19 8.14
C GLY A 174 5.09 -12.64 9.39
N ALA A 175 6.18 -13.35 9.16
CA ALA A 175 7.02 -13.85 10.23
C ALA A 175 8.50 -13.68 9.87
N LEU A 176 9.37 -13.66 10.87
CA LEU A 176 10.80 -13.55 10.71
C LEU A 176 11.49 -14.76 11.34
N PHE A 177 12.21 -15.52 10.52
CA PHE A 177 12.91 -16.72 10.91
C PHE A 177 14.43 -16.50 10.80
N PRO A 178 15.20 -16.53 11.89
CA PRO A 178 16.64 -16.55 11.82
C PRO A 178 17.08 -17.92 11.26
N LEU A 179 17.78 -17.92 10.12
CA LEU A 179 18.35 -19.11 9.49
C LEU A 179 19.81 -19.33 9.92
N SER A 180 20.53 -18.23 10.13
CA SER A 180 21.88 -18.20 10.69
C SER A 180 22.13 -16.85 11.35
N ASP A 181 23.32 -16.64 11.92
CA ASP A 181 23.71 -15.37 12.56
C ASP A 181 23.62 -14.17 11.61
N ASN A 182 23.78 -14.39 10.30
CA ASN A 182 23.83 -13.35 9.28
C ASN A 182 22.67 -13.42 8.27
N ILE A 183 21.77 -14.38 8.39
CA ILE A 183 20.68 -14.58 7.42
C ILE A 183 19.36 -14.76 8.15
N GLN A 184 18.38 -13.95 7.78
CA GLN A 184 17.00 -14.07 8.27
C GLN A 184 16.05 -14.20 7.07
N PHE A 185 15.01 -15.01 7.20
CA PHE A 185 13.97 -15.19 6.20
C PHE A 185 12.65 -14.62 6.68
N LYS A 186 12.03 -13.79 5.84
CA LYS A 186 10.74 -13.16 6.10
C LYS A 186 9.70 -13.55 5.04
N PRO A 187 8.94 -14.62 5.25
CA PRO A 187 7.70 -14.85 4.50
C PRO A 187 6.64 -13.88 4.95
N SER A 188 5.82 -13.41 4.01
CA SER A 188 4.64 -12.60 4.30
C SER A 188 3.59 -12.73 3.21
N PHE A 189 2.34 -12.38 3.55
CA PHE A 189 1.27 -12.31 2.58
C PHE A 189 0.38 -11.08 2.82
N LEU A 190 -0.32 -10.69 1.77
CA LEU A 190 -1.37 -9.68 1.79
C LEU A 190 -2.55 -10.20 0.97
N ILE A 191 -3.74 -10.15 1.54
CA ILE A 191 -5.02 -10.36 0.85
C ILE A 191 -5.73 -9.02 0.77
N LYS A 192 -6.28 -8.71 -0.40
CA LYS A 192 -7.06 -7.50 -0.68
C LYS A 192 -8.41 -7.91 -1.21
N GLU A 193 -9.45 -7.40 -0.58
CA GLU A 193 -10.83 -7.66 -0.97
C GLU A 193 -11.57 -6.35 -1.21
N VAL A 194 -12.32 -6.29 -2.29
CA VAL A 194 -13.25 -5.21 -2.60
C VAL A 194 -14.48 -5.78 -3.31
N LYS A 195 -15.65 -5.25 -2.99
CA LYS A 195 -16.89 -5.70 -3.60
C LYS A 195 -16.86 -5.47 -5.13
N GLY A 196 -17.24 -6.49 -5.88
CA GLY A 196 -17.31 -6.41 -7.35
C GLY A 196 -15.99 -6.66 -8.08
N ALA A 197 -14.91 -7.03 -7.37
CA ALA A 197 -13.64 -7.41 -7.97
C ALA A 197 -13.15 -8.77 -7.44
N PRO A 198 -12.27 -9.48 -8.16
CA PRO A 198 -11.63 -10.68 -7.65
C PRO A 198 -10.76 -10.37 -6.42
N THR A 199 -10.76 -11.27 -5.45
CA THR A 199 -9.86 -11.20 -4.29
C THR A 199 -8.41 -11.27 -4.77
N ASN A 200 -7.60 -10.26 -4.48
CA ASN A 200 -6.18 -10.26 -4.83
C ASN A 200 -5.35 -10.74 -3.65
N TYR A 201 -4.32 -11.52 -3.92
CA TYR A 201 -3.34 -11.92 -2.92
C TYR A 201 -1.91 -11.75 -3.41
N ASP A 202 -1.04 -11.36 -2.50
CA ASP A 202 0.40 -11.25 -2.70
C ASP A 202 1.10 -12.17 -1.68
N ILE A 203 1.98 -13.05 -2.15
CA ILE A 203 2.84 -13.90 -1.30
C ILE A 203 4.28 -13.46 -1.52
N ASN A 204 5.04 -13.23 -0.44
CA ASN A 204 6.41 -12.76 -0.53
C ASN A 204 7.34 -13.63 0.29
N GLY A 205 8.57 -13.77 -0.23
CA GLY A 205 9.70 -14.33 0.49
C GLY A 205 10.89 -13.39 0.39
N MET A 206 11.33 -12.84 1.52
CA MET A 206 12.46 -11.92 1.60
C MET A 206 13.54 -12.50 2.49
N PHE A 207 14.80 -12.37 2.08
CA PHE A 207 15.96 -12.72 2.86
C PHE A 207 16.70 -11.45 3.28
N LEU A 208 17.04 -11.36 4.55
CA LEU A 208 17.91 -10.31 5.08
C LEU A 208 19.30 -10.88 5.28
N PHE A 209 20.29 -10.25 4.67
CA PHE A 209 21.69 -10.61 4.79
C PHE A 209 22.43 -9.53 5.57
N PHE A 210 23.23 -9.96 6.55
CA PHE A 210 24.13 -9.11 7.35
C PHE A 210 23.41 -7.91 7.99
N ASP A 211 22.11 -8.09 8.33
CA ASP A 211 21.25 -7.01 8.84
C ASP A 211 21.22 -5.75 7.95
N ARG A 212 21.55 -5.88 6.67
CA ARG A 212 21.74 -4.75 5.77
C ARG A 212 21.07 -4.87 4.41
N PHE A 213 21.01 -6.06 3.83
CA PHE A 213 20.52 -6.29 2.47
C PHE A 213 19.28 -7.16 2.51
N TRP A 214 18.17 -6.64 2.04
CA TRP A 214 16.97 -7.43 1.73
C TRP A 214 16.97 -7.81 0.27
N VAL A 215 16.77 -9.08 -0.03
CA VAL A 215 16.57 -9.60 -1.39
C VAL A 215 15.44 -10.62 -1.36
N GLY A 216 14.55 -10.56 -2.32
CA GLY A 216 13.47 -11.55 -2.37
C GLY A 216 12.57 -11.40 -3.58
N ALA A 217 11.47 -12.12 -3.51
CA ALA A 217 10.47 -12.14 -4.57
C ALA A 217 9.05 -12.07 -4.01
N SER A 218 8.16 -11.57 -4.85
CA SER A 218 6.72 -11.51 -4.59
C SER A 218 5.98 -12.16 -5.74
N TYR A 219 5.00 -13.00 -5.42
CA TYR A 219 4.04 -13.54 -6.38
C TYR A 219 2.66 -12.94 -6.09
N ARG A 220 2.07 -12.33 -7.09
CA ARG A 220 0.72 -11.74 -7.03
C ARG A 220 -0.21 -12.50 -7.95
N SER A 221 -1.40 -12.82 -7.44
CA SER A 221 -2.46 -13.39 -8.24
C SER A 221 -3.82 -12.97 -7.68
N ASN A 222 -4.87 -13.44 -8.30
CA ASN A 222 -6.24 -13.25 -7.85
C ASN A 222 -7.00 -14.58 -7.83
N MET A 223 -8.04 -14.61 -7.00
CA MET A 223 -8.96 -15.74 -6.91
C MET A 223 -10.37 -15.23 -6.69
N LYS A 224 -11.36 -16.04 -7.04
CA LYS A 224 -12.77 -15.75 -6.79
C LYS A 224 -13.17 -16.43 -5.47
N ILE A 225 -13.28 -15.67 -4.37
CA ILE A 225 -13.68 -16.22 -3.06
C ILE A 225 -15.13 -15.83 -2.75
N TRP A 226 -15.49 -14.56 -2.94
CA TRP A 226 -16.74 -13.98 -2.44
C TRP A 226 -17.69 -13.49 -3.55
N ASN A 227 -17.25 -13.46 -4.80
CA ASN A 227 -18.00 -12.89 -5.93
C ASN A 227 -18.22 -13.94 -7.01
N ASP A 228 -19.32 -14.68 -6.92
CA ASP A 228 -19.70 -15.74 -7.89
C ASP A 228 -20.12 -15.19 -9.25
N ASN A 229 -20.49 -13.90 -9.33
CA ASN A 229 -21.02 -13.25 -10.55
C ASN A 229 -19.95 -12.57 -11.41
N LEU A 230 -18.66 -12.76 -11.13
CA LEU A 230 -17.59 -12.20 -11.94
C LEU A 230 -17.40 -13.03 -13.21
N GLU A 231 -17.23 -12.35 -14.36
CA GLU A 231 -16.91 -13.02 -15.62
C GLU A 231 -15.64 -13.87 -15.51
N GLU A 232 -15.67 -15.06 -16.15
CA GLU A 232 -14.55 -16.03 -16.05
C GLU A 232 -13.20 -15.47 -16.53
N ASN A 233 -13.23 -14.52 -17.46
CA ASN A 233 -12.05 -13.90 -18.07
C ASN A 233 -11.30 -12.91 -17.17
N LEU A 234 -11.86 -12.51 -16.02
CA LEU A 234 -11.21 -11.59 -15.06
C LEU A 234 -10.17 -12.26 -14.16
N SER A 235 -9.99 -13.57 -14.25
CA SER A 235 -9.30 -14.38 -13.23
C SER A 235 -7.79 -14.53 -13.38
N ASN A 236 -7.11 -13.91 -14.35
CA ASN A 236 -5.69 -14.22 -14.60
C ASN A 236 -4.79 -12.98 -14.60
N ARG A 237 -4.68 -12.31 -13.46
CA ARG A 237 -3.71 -11.21 -13.27
C ARG A 237 -2.51 -11.67 -12.43
N ASN A 238 -1.69 -12.53 -12.98
CA ASN A 238 -0.50 -13.01 -12.32
C ASN A 238 0.68 -12.06 -12.58
N ALA A 239 1.47 -11.79 -11.54
CA ALA A 239 2.72 -11.05 -11.65
C ALA A 239 3.75 -11.61 -10.67
N VAL A 240 5.01 -11.61 -11.08
CA VAL A 240 6.16 -11.91 -10.22
C VAL A 240 7.00 -10.66 -10.08
N ALA A 241 7.37 -10.31 -8.86
CA ALA A 241 8.27 -9.19 -8.62
C ALA A 241 9.58 -9.67 -7.99
N ALA A 242 10.70 -9.13 -8.46
CA ALA A 242 11.96 -9.16 -7.75
C ALA A 242 12.09 -7.90 -6.88
N VAL A 243 12.51 -8.06 -5.64
CA VAL A 243 12.60 -6.97 -4.66
C VAL A 243 13.99 -6.95 -4.03
N ILE A 244 14.61 -5.79 -4.05
CA ILE A 244 15.87 -5.55 -3.33
C ILE A 244 15.72 -4.30 -2.47
N GLU A 245 16.37 -4.32 -1.30
CA GLU A 245 16.40 -3.16 -0.44
C GLU A 245 17.68 -3.16 0.38
N VAL A 246 18.26 -1.99 0.56
CA VAL A 246 19.53 -1.82 1.26
C VAL A 246 19.44 -0.70 2.30
N PHE A 247 20.01 -0.94 3.48
CA PHE A 247 20.38 0.11 4.42
C PHE A 247 21.68 0.74 3.96
N ALA A 248 21.56 1.79 3.11
CA ALA A 248 22.72 2.52 2.59
C ALA A 248 23.52 3.18 3.70
N THR A 249 22.84 3.66 4.74
CA THR A 249 23.41 4.18 5.98
C THR A 249 22.59 3.71 7.18
N GLU A 250 23.00 4.08 8.40
CA GLU A 250 22.22 3.82 9.62
C GLU A 250 20.82 4.49 9.62
N ARG A 251 20.61 5.43 8.72
CA ARG A 251 19.34 6.17 8.61
C ARG A 251 18.61 5.95 7.29
N LEU A 252 19.37 5.71 6.22
CA LEU A 252 18.84 5.69 4.86
C LEU A 252 18.61 4.26 4.38
N ARG A 253 17.42 3.99 3.94
CA ARG A 253 16.95 2.75 3.36
C ARG A 253 16.51 3.01 1.92
N ILE A 254 17.02 2.26 0.96
CA ILE A 254 16.70 2.39 -0.45
C ILE A 254 16.19 1.05 -0.95
N GLY A 255 15.03 1.05 -1.58
CA GLY A 255 14.40 -0.15 -2.13
C GLY A 255 14.07 0.00 -3.60
N TYR A 256 14.08 -1.12 -4.30
CA TYR A 256 13.65 -1.23 -5.69
C TYR A 256 12.90 -2.54 -5.89
N ALA A 257 11.79 -2.47 -6.62
CA ALA A 257 11.07 -3.65 -7.06
C ALA A 257 10.82 -3.57 -8.58
N TYR A 258 10.98 -4.72 -9.23
CA TYR A 258 10.69 -4.94 -10.62
C TYR A 258 9.57 -5.96 -10.75
N ASP A 259 8.40 -5.54 -11.26
CA ASP A 259 7.25 -6.42 -11.45
C ASP A 259 7.18 -6.88 -12.92
N HIS A 260 7.24 -8.17 -13.14
CA HIS A 260 7.03 -8.82 -14.43
C HIS A 260 5.59 -9.35 -14.50
N ASN A 261 4.82 -8.87 -15.47
CA ASN A 261 3.45 -9.32 -15.70
C ASN A 261 3.43 -10.64 -16.47
N MET A 262 2.65 -11.61 -15.99
CA MET A 262 2.55 -12.97 -16.57
C MET A 262 1.17 -13.22 -17.19
N ASN A 263 0.43 -12.19 -17.56
CA ASN A 263 -0.91 -12.34 -18.12
C ASN A 263 -0.91 -12.30 -19.66
N VAL A 264 -2.05 -12.61 -20.28
CA VAL A 264 -2.28 -12.65 -21.74
C VAL A 264 -1.94 -11.32 -22.45
N LEU A 265 -1.83 -10.22 -21.70
CA LEU A 265 -1.47 -8.90 -22.23
C LEU A 265 0.04 -8.63 -22.19
N GLN A 266 0.86 -9.66 -21.97
CA GLN A 266 2.33 -9.57 -21.89
C GLN A 266 2.94 -8.94 -23.15
N ASP A 267 2.34 -9.19 -24.31
CA ASP A 267 2.81 -8.66 -25.60
C ASP A 267 2.48 -7.16 -25.80
N TYR A 268 1.55 -6.62 -25.00
CA TYR A 268 1.06 -5.24 -25.11
C TYR A 268 1.44 -4.36 -23.91
N ARG A 269 1.94 -4.94 -22.80
CA ARG A 269 2.22 -4.22 -21.55
C ARG A 269 3.64 -4.51 -21.09
N SER A 270 4.43 -3.46 -20.96
CA SER A 270 5.74 -3.57 -20.35
C SER A 270 5.64 -3.74 -18.83
N ASN A 271 6.79 -4.02 -18.23
CA ASN A 271 6.94 -4.30 -16.81
C ASN A 271 6.73 -3.04 -15.96
N SER A 272 6.65 -3.20 -14.64
CA SER A 272 6.47 -2.09 -13.71
C SER A 272 7.70 -1.94 -12.81
N HIS A 273 8.00 -0.71 -12.44
CA HIS A 273 9.12 -0.36 -11.57
C HIS A 273 8.62 0.37 -10.34
N GLU A 274 9.23 0.09 -9.20
CA GLU A 274 8.92 0.75 -7.95
C GLU A 274 10.21 1.10 -7.21
N PHE A 275 10.34 2.37 -6.84
CA PHE A 275 11.45 2.88 -6.05
C PHE A 275 10.94 3.30 -4.66
N SER A 276 11.74 3.04 -3.65
CA SER A 276 11.42 3.35 -2.26
C SER A 276 12.63 3.98 -1.59
N VAL A 277 12.39 5.05 -0.85
CA VAL A 277 13.39 5.71 -0.01
C VAL A 277 12.80 5.88 1.38
N GLY A 278 13.46 5.30 2.38
CA GLY A 278 13.09 5.41 3.78
C GLY A 278 14.17 6.12 4.58
N TYR A 279 13.78 7.01 5.49
CA TYR A 279 14.69 7.75 6.32
C TYR A 279 14.27 7.67 7.79
N TYR A 280 15.17 7.17 8.62
CA TYR A 280 15.03 7.19 10.08
C TYR A 280 15.65 8.46 10.64
N MET A 281 14.91 9.23 11.41
CA MET A 281 15.44 10.46 12.02
C MET A 281 16.48 10.17 13.09
N ILE A 282 16.37 9.01 13.77
CA ILE A 282 17.35 8.53 14.75
C ILE A 282 18.19 7.43 14.10
N PRO A 283 19.55 7.43 14.23
CA PRO A 283 20.38 6.39 13.65
C PRO A 283 20.02 4.99 14.18
N ARG A 284 20.10 3.99 13.31
CA ARG A 284 19.76 2.61 13.65
C ARG A 284 20.56 2.05 14.82
N THR A 285 21.84 2.41 14.95
CA THR A 285 22.71 2.02 16.05
C THR A 285 22.30 2.58 17.40
N ALA A 286 21.60 3.71 17.43
CA ALA A 286 21.08 4.33 18.65
C ALA A 286 19.72 3.76 19.08
N ARG A 287 19.11 2.88 18.27
CA ARG A 287 17.82 2.28 18.56
C ARG A 287 17.95 1.20 19.62
N MET A 288 16.91 1.03 20.42
CA MET A 288 16.82 -0.03 21.40
C MET A 288 17.02 -1.42 20.77
N LYS A 289 17.45 -2.39 21.57
CA LYS A 289 17.82 -3.77 21.18
C LYS A 289 16.76 -4.57 20.39
N ASN A 290 15.55 -4.08 20.25
CA ASN A 290 14.47 -4.72 19.50
C ASN A 290 14.30 -4.02 18.15
N GLN A 291 15.10 -4.41 17.19
CA GLN A 291 14.94 -3.94 15.80
C GLN A 291 13.66 -4.54 15.23
N ARG A 292 12.76 -3.68 14.76
CA ARG A 292 11.51 -4.08 14.12
C ARG A 292 11.71 -4.09 12.62
N TRP A 293 11.71 -5.26 12.05
CA TRP A 293 12.06 -5.51 10.65
C TRP A 293 10.87 -5.54 9.69
N PHE A 294 9.65 -5.36 10.19
CA PHE A 294 8.45 -5.46 9.37
C PHE A 294 8.04 -4.13 8.75
#